data_12601748b858ba226b577e196f51d99a
#
_entry.id   12601748b858ba226b577e196f51d99a
#
_cell.length_a   1.000
_cell.length_b   1.000
_cell.length_c   1.000
_cell.angle_alpha   90.00
_cell.angle_beta   90.00
_cell.angle_gamma   90.00
#
_symmetry.space_group_name_H-M   'P 1'
#
loop_
_entity.id
_entity.type
_entity.pdbx_description
1 polymer ?
#
loop_
_entity_poly.entity_id
_entity_poly.type
_entity_poly.pdbx_seq_one_letter_code
_entity_poly.pdbx_strand_id
1 'polypeptide(L)'
;MVFAIYKNLKIMKKPKIGVIIASSLNRNDLLFSRSLNSVLSQSKPPDHILIVDDNQDKATGKDIEQRISKLKNNKIHYIKNSQTPNMSGSGAWNCGIKWYENFLDDDDYMAILDDDDSWHEEHIGSCYDAITSSPRMPDAVFGLIKRSDCDKCSSFEMEDINISNFLKGNPGIQGSNMFFRFGVLKAIDGFDETLASCTDRDLMIRFLQKYSNKNIRIIQKVLIKYFVSKDSVTSNFISKTKGLNSFHIKYIRLYSKELLEEALQRAKKLFNYQESANIKKIFNLVHKNTKSKKIVIGVAVHNNKNTLRRCLESILAQKDVKRDVWILIADDDSNDDWKKSLGDILKNEKIVIIDVKNHHTAKTRNDINHYIKMLFENVSFIGRLDADDEYASEDVLSKIESKFDDIKPDVLVAGNYLRLDGKIIDRVNIATSKLTNKAHLLSRLKKMSKGIAEAELPSCNVFMTLNSLQDYPEIVSAEDHFLLVRLLLNDKNLKIEFADDILLTIYNLSGNKTADNKQTEKYLNARKQLYEEAMQLCKMKKED
;
A
#
# COMPACT_ATOMS: atom_id res chain seq x y z
N MET A 1 41.15 38.02 24.96
CA MET A 1 39.85 37.30 24.95
C MET A 1 39.29 37.12 23.50
N VAL A 2 40.15 37.08 22.49
CA VAL A 2 39.74 36.92 21.06
C VAL A 2 40.24 35.58 20.48
N PHE A 3 41.03 34.82 21.22
CA PHE A 3 41.63 33.55 20.74
C PHE A 3 40.85 32.27 21.10
N ALA A 4 39.67 32.37 21.75
CA ALA A 4 38.91 31.22 22.24
C ALA A 4 37.69 30.82 21.36
N ILE A 5 37.40 31.55 20.24
CA ILE A 5 36.20 31.32 19.42
C ILE A 5 36.49 30.41 18.21
N TYR A 6 37.76 30.09 17.91
CA TYR A 6 38.12 29.28 16.71
C TYR A 6 38.31 27.79 16.97
N LYS A 7 37.93 27.24 18.13
CA LYS A 7 38.27 25.83 18.47
C LYS A 7 37.16 24.79 18.25
N ASN A 8 36.06 25.12 17.55
CA ASN A 8 35.00 24.14 17.24
C ASN A 8 34.46 24.24 15.81
N LEU A 9 35.24 24.67 14.86
CA LEU A 9 34.96 24.35 13.45
C LEU A 9 35.34 22.87 13.26
N LYS A 10 34.37 21.98 13.51
CA LYS A 10 34.42 20.61 13.01
C LYS A 10 34.70 20.71 11.51
N ILE A 11 35.89 20.31 11.04
CA ILE A 11 36.16 20.22 9.60
C ILE A 11 35.05 19.34 9.04
N MET A 12 34.08 19.94 8.36
CA MET A 12 32.98 19.18 7.77
C MET A 12 33.60 18.25 6.73
N LYS A 13 33.46 16.95 6.93
CA LYS A 13 33.82 15.94 5.94
C LYS A 13 33.15 16.34 4.63
N LYS A 14 33.90 16.36 3.52
CA LYS A 14 33.31 16.59 2.20
C LYS A 14 32.31 15.48 1.92
N PRO A 15 31.04 15.79 1.67
CA PRO A 15 30.04 14.76 1.44
C PRO A 15 30.29 14.02 0.14
N LYS A 16 30.11 12.70 0.14
CA LYS A 16 30.04 11.90 -1.07
C LYS A 16 28.68 12.09 -1.74
N ILE A 17 28.63 11.82 -3.03
CA ILE A 17 27.42 11.89 -3.84
C ILE A 17 27.19 10.55 -4.53
N GLY A 18 26.10 9.89 -4.23
CA GLY A 18 25.57 8.73 -4.94
C GLY A 18 24.46 9.15 -5.91
N VAL A 19 24.42 8.53 -7.07
CA VAL A 19 23.37 8.73 -8.08
C VAL A 19 22.64 7.41 -8.30
N ILE A 20 21.31 7.40 -8.25
CA ILE A 20 20.48 6.26 -8.68
C ILE A 20 19.84 6.60 -10.02
N ILE A 21 19.96 5.67 -10.97
CA ILE A 21 19.20 5.67 -12.22
C ILE A 21 18.34 4.40 -12.22
N ALA A 22 17.02 4.56 -12.14
CA ALA A 22 16.08 3.43 -12.28
C ALA A 22 15.80 3.21 -13.78
N SER A 23 16.02 1.99 -14.28
CA SER A 23 15.78 1.64 -15.68
C SER A 23 14.61 0.69 -15.81
N SER A 24 13.63 1.04 -16.66
CA SER A 24 12.42 0.26 -16.87
C SER A 24 11.95 0.32 -18.33
N LEU A 25 10.89 -0.40 -18.67
CA LEU A 25 10.22 -0.37 -19.98
C LEU A 25 11.15 -0.67 -21.15
N ASN A 26 12.23 -1.44 -20.94
CA ASN A 26 13.21 -1.81 -21.94
C ASN A 26 13.87 -0.59 -22.65
N ARG A 27 14.08 0.52 -21.92
CA ARG A 27 14.59 1.78 -22.45
C ARG A 27 16.12 1.87 -22.41
N ASN A 28 16.85 0.77 -22.64
CA ASN A 28 18.31 0.72 -22.55
C ASN A 28 19.00 1.81 -23.39
N ASP A 29 18.52 2.08 -24.60
CA ASP A 29 19.13 3.10 -25.46
C ASP A 29 18.97 4.50 -24.88
N LEU A 30 17.84 4.82 -24.25
CA LEU A 30 17.66 6.08 -23.54
C LEU A 30 18.55 6.15 -22.30
N LEU A 31 18.61 5.07 -21.51
CA LEU A 31 19.50 4.97 -20.35
C LEU A 31 20.95 5.36 -20.73
N PHE A 32 21.52 4.77 -21.78
CA PHE A 32 22.91 5.01 -22.14
C PHE A 32 23.13 6.30 -22.93
N SER A 33 22.24 6.67 -23.83
CA SER A 33 22.42 7.86 -24.67
C SER A 33 22.03 9.16 -23.97
N ARG A 34 21.19 9.10 -22.94
CA ARG A 34 20.61 10.29 -22.29
C ARG A 34 20.98 10.37 -20.80
N SER A 35 20.35 9.56 -19.94
CA SER A 35 20.48 9.72 -18.49
C SER A 35 21.90 9.41 -18.01
N LEU A 36 22.43 8.22 -18.26
CA LEU A 36 23.78 7.86 -17.85
C LEU A 36 24.84 8.79 -18.49
N ASN A 37 24.69 9.11 -19.78
CA ASN A 37 25.60 10.04 -20.46
C ASN A 37 25.60 11.42 -19.78
N SER A 38 24.45 11.93 -19.36
CA SER A 38 24.36 13.21 -18.66
C SER A 38 25.01 13.20 -17.27
N VAL A 39 25.03 12.04 -16.60
CA VAL A 39 25.73 11.85 -15.32
C VAL A 39 27.24 11.75 -15.53
N LEU A 40 27.69 11.08 -16.59
CA LEU A 40 29.11 10.95 -16.91
C LEU A 40 29.73 12.27 -17.39
N SER A 41 28.91 13.17 -17.94
CA SER A 41 29.33 14.50 -18.42
C SER A 41 29.34 15.58 -17.35
N GLN A 42 29.04 15.25 -16.08
CA GLN A 42 29.00 16.24 -15.02
C GLN A 42 30.36 16.88 -14.76
N SER A 43 30.41 18.20 -14.66
CA SER A 43 31.62 18.98 -14.31
C SER A 43 32.22 18.56 -12.96
N LYS A 44 31.35 18.17 -12.03
CA LYS A 44 31.70 17.46 -10.79
C LYS A 44 31.16 16.03 -10.86
N PRO A 45 32.00 15.01 -11.08
CA PRO A 45 31.53 13.64 -11.16
C PRO A 45 31.07 13.13 -9.79
N PRO A 46 30.00 12.28 -9.73
CA PRO A 46 29.60 11.63 -8.50
C PRO A 46 30.63 10.61 -8.01
N ASP A 47 30.53 10.20 -6.76
CA ASP A 47 31.37 9.17 -6.16
C ASP A 47 30.94 7.77 -6.61
N HIS A 48 29.63 7.53 -6.71
CA HIS A 48 29.02 6.28 -7.14
C HIS A 48 27.82 6.54 -8.06
N ILE A 49 27.63 5.70 -9.08
CA ILE A 49 26.47 5.67 -9.97
C ILE A 49 25.88 4.26 -9.88
N LEU A 50 24.64 4.15 -9.46
CA LEU A 50 23.94 2.88 -9.40
C LEU A 50 22.82 2.85 -10.44
N ILE A 51 22.86 1.86 -11.30
CA ILE A 51 21.77 1.53 -12.21
C ILE A 51 20.96 0.40 -11.56
N VAL A 52 19.68 0.67 -11.29
CA VAL A 52 18.73 -0.32 -10.77
C VAL A 52 17.81 -0.73 -11.90
N ASP A 53 17.91 -1.99 -12.31
CA ASP A 53 17.15 -2.56 -13.41
C ASP A 53 15.80 -3.10 -12.92
N ASP A 54 14.71 -2.42 -13.29
CA ASP A 54 13.32 -2.79 -13.01
C ASP A 54 12.63 -3.51 -14.19
N ASN A 55 13.36 -3.85 -15.25
CA ASN A 55 12.81 -4.57 -16.39
C ASN A 55 12.54 -6.03 -16.02
N GLN A 56 11.46 -6.61 -16.51
CA GLN A 56 11.15 -8.02 -16.26
C GLN A 56 11.87 -8.96 -17.26
N ASP A 57 12.28 -8.45 -18.39
CA ASP A 57 13.01 -9.22 -19.39
C ASP A 57 14.49 -9.40 -19.03
N LYS A 58 14.92 -10.66 -18.97
CA LYS A 58 16.31 -11.02 -18.67
C LYS A 58 17.32 -10.59 -19.76
N ALA A 59 16.88 -10.49 -21.02
CA ALA A 59 17.75 -10.08 -22.11
C ALA A 59 18.12 -8.60 -21.97
N THR A 60 17.17 -7.76 -21.59
CA THR A 60 17.36 -6.34 -21.30
C THR A 60 18.40 -6.13 -20.20
N GLY A 61 18.31 -6.87 -19.08
CA GLY A 61 19.28 -6.79 -18.00
C GLY A 61 20.68 -7.18 -18.43
N LYS A 62 20.84 -8.25 -19.21
CA LYS A 62 22.13 -8.68 -19.77
C LYS A 62 22.75 -7.62 -20.71
N ASP A 63 21.93 -6.96 -21.54
CA ASP A 63 22.41 -5.87 -22.39
C ASP A 63 22.93 -4.70 -21.55
N ILE A 64 22.22 -4.31 -20.48
CA ILE A 64 22.67 -3.26 -19.56
C ILE A 64 24.04 -3.63 -18.97
N GLU A 65 24.19 -4.84 -18.40
CA GLU A 65 25.45 -5.30 -17.81
C GLU A 65 26.61 -5.30 -18.82
N GLN A 66 26.36 -5.80 -20.05
CA GLN A 66 27.37 -5.81 -21.12
C GLN A 66 27.79 -4.40 -21.54
N ARG A 67 26.86 -3.47 -21.62
CA ARG A 67 27.15 -2.08 -21.99
C ARG A 67 27.94 -1.35 -20.90
N ILE A 68 27.59 -1.58 -19.62
CA ILE A 68 28.33 -1.05 -18.47
C ILE A 68 29.78 -1.58 -18.47
N SER A 69 29.96 -2.88 -18.68
CA SER A 69 31.31 -3.47 -18.67
C SER A 69 32.26 -2.86 -19.72
N LYS A 70 31.71 -2.43 -20.87
CA LYS A 70 32.49 -1.75 -21.93
C LYS A 70 32.94 -0.35 -21.53
N LEU A 71 32.24 0.32 -20.60
CA LEU A 71 32.61 1.68 -20.16
C LEU A 71 33.88 1.69 -19.27
N LYS A 72 34.27 0.55 -18.71
CA LYS A 72 35.45 0.41 -17.83
C LYS A 72 35.52 1.46 -16.70
N ASN A 73 34.38 1.85 -16.16
CA ASN A 73 34.27 2.84 -15.10
C ASN A 73 33.83 2.16 -13.80
N ASN A 74 34.76 2.09 -12.83
CA ASN A 74 34.54 1.40 -11.54
C ASN A 74 33.55 2.11 -10.58
N LYS A 75 33.11 3.31 -10.94
CA LYS A 75 32.06 4.02 -10.17
C LYS A 75 30.65 3.61 -10.58
N ILE A 76 30.48 2.89 -11.69
CA ILE A 76 29.18 2.44 -12.19
C ILE A 76 28.90 1.05 -11.65
N HIS A 77 27.78 0.92 -10.95
CA HIS A 77 27.29 -0.32 -10.39
C HIS A 77 25.94 -0.68 -11.00
N TYR A 78 25.65 -1.97 -11.04
CA TYR A 78 24.39 -2.51 -11.55
C TYR A 78 23.80 -3.48 -10.54
N ILE A 79 22.49 -3.35 -10.29
CA ILE A 79 21.72 -4.34 -9.53
C ILE A 79 20.36 -4.55 -10.19
N LYS A 80 19.79 -5.74 -9.98
CA LYS A 80 18.41 -6.03 -10.30
C LYS A 80 17.50 -5.54 -9.18
N ASN A 81 16.36 -4.93 -9.53
CA ASN A 81 15.36 -4.57 -8.52
C ASN A 81 14.87 -5.82 -7.77
N SER A 82 15.01 -5.82 -6.45
CA SER A 82 14.55 -6.86 -5.53
C SER A 82 13.31 -6.43 -4.71
N GLN A 83 12.83 -5.22 -4.92
CA GLN A 83 11.63 -4.66 -4.29
C GLN A 83 10.41 -4.78 -5.24
N THR A 84 9.36 -4.03 -4.99
CA THR A 84 8.14 -4.05 -5.81
C THR A 84 8.44 -3.55 -7.23
N PRO A 85 8.27 -4.38 -8.27
CA PRO A 85 8.53 -3.97 -9.64
C PRO A 85 7.41 -3.12 -10.22
N ASN A 86 7.75 -2.27 -11.20
CA ASN A 86 6.80 -1.49 -12.00
C ASN A 86 5.83 -0.58 -11.20
N MET A 87 6.26 -0.12 -10.01
CA MET A 87 5.49 0.81 -9.17
C MET A 87 6.09 2.22 -9.22
N SER A 88 5.89 2.93 -10.32
CA SER A 88 6.34 4.34 -10.50
C SER A 88 7.83 4.57 -10.19
N GLY A 89 8.68 3.55 -10.32
CA GLY A 89 10.09 3.61 -9.93
C GLY A 89 10.35 3.45 -8.42
N SER A 90 9.33 3.48 -7.57
CA SER A 90 9.48 3.47 -6.10
C SER A 90 10.30 2.27 -5.60
N GLY A 91 9.99 1.07 -6.06
CA GLY A 91 10.72 -0.13 -5.68
C GLY A 91 12.18 -0.10 -6.12
N ALA A 92 12.46 0.37 -7.34
CA ALA A 92 13.82 0.51 -7.84
C ALA A 92 14.62 1.55 -7.04
N TRP A 93 14.01 2.71 -6.72
CA TRP A 93 14.67 3.72 -5.90
C TRP A 93 14.91 3.24 -4.46
N ASN A 94 13.97 2.54 -3.85
CA ASN A 94 14.16 1.95 -2.51
C ASN A 94 15.23 0.84 -2.52
N CYS A 95 15.27 0.02 -3.57
CA CYS A 95 16.34 -0.95 -3.78
C CYS A 95 17.71 -0.27 -3.83
N GLY A 96 17.81 0.87 -4.54
CA GLY A 96 19.01 1.69 -4.60
C GLY A 96 19.34 2.35 -3.25
N ILE A 97 18.37 2.89 -2.52
CA ILE A 97 18.59 3.45 -1.17
C ILE A 97 19.20 2.38 -0.26
N LYS A 98 18.63 1.19 -0.24
CA LYS A 98 19.15 0.07 0.55
C LYS A 98 20.57 -0.34 0.16
N TRP A 99 20.86 -0.36 -1.14
CA TRP A 99 22.23 -0.67 -1.63
C TRP A 99 23.24 0.36 -1.15
N TYR A 100 22.87 1.66 -1.17
CA TYR A 100 23.74 2.75 -0.75
C TYR A 100 24.04 2.79 0.75
N GLU A 101 23.32 2.06 1.60
CA GLU A 101 23.66 1.90 3.03
C GLU A 101 25.08 1.35 3.25
N ASN A 102 25.64 0.67 2.25
CA ASN A 102 27.01 0.15 2.31
C ASN A 102 28.09 1.15 1.83
N PHE A 103 27.72 2.31 1.27
CA PHE A 103 28.63 3.22 0.59
C PHE A 103 28.53 4.67 1.07
N LEU A 104 27.38 5.10 1.55
CA LEU A 104 27.09 6.46 1.99
C LEU A 104 26.83 6.50 3.50
N ASP A 105 27.36 7.52 4.14
CA ASP A 105 27.04 7.90 5.51
C ASP A 105 25.78 8.80 5.54
N ASP A 106 25.18 9.02 6.71
CA ASP A 106 23.96 9.86 6.87
C ASP A 106 24.12 11.30 6.38
N ASP A 107 25.34 11.84 6.42
CA ASP A 107 25.66 13.18 5.97
C ASP A 107 26.11 13.25 4.50
N ASP A 108 26.16 12.12 3.78
CA ASP A 108 26.37 12.07 2.33
C ASP A 108 25.05 12.38 1.60
N TYR A 109 25.08 12.49 0.27
CA TYR A 109 23.92 12.85 -0.52
C TYR A 109 23.62 11.83 -1.60
N MET A 110 22.34 11.70 -1.88
CA MET A 110 21.85 10.85 -2.96
C MET A 110 20.96 11.65 -3.91
N ALA A 111 21.24 11.51 -5.20
CA ALA A 111 20.44 12.08 -6.28
C ALA A 111 19.75 10.98 -7.08
N ILE A 112 18.57 11.31 -7.61
CA ILE A 112 17.74 10.40 -8.40
C ILE A 112 17.61 10.96 -9.81
N LEU A 113 17.72 10.09 -10.81
CA LEU A 113 17.50 10.41 -12.21
C LEU A 113 16.69 9.29 -12.88
N ASP A 114 15.63 9.66 -13.61
CA ASP A 114 14.89 8.72 -14.45
C ASP A 114 15.67 8.38 -15.73
N ASP A 115 15.50 7.16 -16.26
CA ASP A 115 16.26 6.67 -17.41
C ASP A 115 15.96 7.40 -18.73
N ASP A 116 14.91 8.20 -18.78
CA ASP A 116 14.49 9.01 -19.93
C ASP A 116 14.72 10.52 -19.77
N ASP A 117 15.23 10.97 -18.62
CA ASP A 117 15.58 12.37 -18.36
C ASP A 117 17.10 12.65 -18.53
N SER A 118 17.49 13.90 -18.43
CA SER A 118 18.91 14.29 -18.42
C SER A 118 19.18 15.49 -17.53
N TRP A 119 20.40 15.54 -16.98
CA TRP A 119 20.93 16.66 -16.23
C TRP A 119 21.78 17.60 -17.09
N HIS A 120 21.77 18.87 -16.73
CA HIS A 120 22.77 19.83 -17.20
C HIS A 120 24.14 19.48 -16.60
N GLU A 121 25.23 19.71 -17.31
CA GLU A 121 26.60 19.35 -16.86
C GLU A 121 27.01 19.93 -15.51
N GLU A 122 26.40 21.02 -15.08
CA GLU A 122 26.64 21.66 -13.78
C GLU A 122 25.70 21.20 -12.67
N HIS A 123 24.82 20.22 -12.88
CA HIS A 123 23.80 19.85 -11.88
C HIS A 123 24.43 19.42 -10.56
N ILE A 124 25.29 18.40 -10.58
CA ILE A 124 25.94 17.90 -9.34
C ILE A 124 26.86 18.97 -8.75
N GLY A 125 27.58 19.72 -9.56
CA GLY A 125 28.44 20.81 -9.11
C GLY A 125 27.67 21.89 -8.36
N SER A 126 26.57 22.37 -8.95
CA SER A 126 25.72 23.39 -8.32
C SER A 126 25.08 22.90 -7.02
N CYS A 127 24.63 21.63 -6.98
CA CYS A 127 24.10 21.04 -5.74
C CYS A 127 25.18 20.93 -4.65
N TYR A 128 26.37 20.48 -5.01
CA TYR A 128 27.50 20.37 -4.09
C TYR A 128 27.92 21.73 -3.52
N ASP A 129 27.99 22.77 -4.35
CA ASP A 129 28.32 24.12 -3.93
C ASP A 129 27.25 24.68 -2.98
N ALA A 130 25.97 24.45 -3.27
CA ALA A 130 24.87 24.81 -2.37
C ALA A 130 24.96 24.10 -1.02
N ILE A 131 25.42 22.84 -0.98
CA ILE A 131 25.63 22.09 0.26
C ILE A 131 26.82 22.66 1.05
N THR A 132 27.97 22.80 0.40
CA THR A 132 29.22 23.16 1.09
C THR A 132 29.31 24.63 1.50
N SER A 133 28.58 25.51 0.81
CA SER A 133 28.45 26.93 1.17
C SER A 133 27.41 27.21 2.26
N SER A 134 26.55 26.24 2.57
CA SER A 134 25.51 26.42 3.59
C SER A 134 26.09 26.33 5.00
N PRO A 135 25.66 27.21 5.94
CA PRO A 135 26.09 27.17 7.34
C PRO A 135 25.74 25.86 8.05
N ARG A 136 24.68 25.22 7.60
CA ARG A 136 24.21 23.90 8.01
C ARG A 136 23.94 23.07 6.76
N MET A 137 24.35 21.81 6.77
CA MET A 137 24.10 20.89 5.66
C MET A 137 22.59 20.82 5.35
N PRO A 138 22.16 21.13 4.13
CA PRO A 138 20.75 21.07 3.75
C PRO A 138 20.22 19.64 3.85
N ASP A 139 18.93 19.51 4.16
CA ASP A 139 18.24 18.22 4.14
C ASP A 139 17.92 17.78 2.71
N ALA A 140 17.69 18.76 1.81
CA ALA A 140 17.50 18.54 0.38
C ALA A 140 17.94 19.76 -0.44
N VAL A 141 18.27 19.52 -1.72
CA VAL A 141 18.59 20.55 -2.71
C VAL A 141 17.79 20.27 -3.98
N PHE A 142 17.17 21.28 -4.57
CA PHE A 142 16.37 21.15 -5.78
C PHE A 142 16.79 22.17 -6.84
N GLY A 143 16.96 21.71 -8.08
CA GLY A 143 17.12 22.56 -9.26
C GLY A 143 15.82 22.67 -10.04
N LEU A 144 15.71 23.65 -10.94
CA LEU A 144 14.54 23.82 -11.81
C LEU A 144 14.55 22.83 -12.96
N ILE A 145 13.33 22.48 -13.42
CA ILE A 145 13.08 21.53 -14.50
C ILE A 145 12.57 22.28 -15.74
N LYS A 146 13.13 21.96 -16.93
CA LYS A 146 12.58 22.34 -18.21
C LYS A 146 11.96 21.11 -18.89
N ARG A 147 10.70 21.23 -19.32
CA ARG A 147 10.03 20.19 -20.10
C ARG A 147 10.49 20.25 -21.57
N SER A 148 10.60 19.09 -22.20
CA SER A 148 11.02 18.98 -23.61
C SER A 148 9.93 19.35 -24.60
N ASP A 149 8.66 19.31 -24.20
CA ASP A 149 7.49 19.56 -25.05
C ASP A 149 6.99 21.01 -25.03
N CYS A 150 7.62 21.88 -24.25
CA CYS A 150 7.27 23.30 -24.18
C CYS A 150 8.43 24.13 -23.65
N ASP A 151 8.37 25.43 -23.88
CA ASP A 151 9.39 26.37 -23.39
C ASP A 151 9.24 26.75 -21.91
N LYS A 152 8.22 26.20 -21.23
CA LYS A 152 7.99 26.47 -19.82
C LYS A 152 9.03 25.74 -18.96
N CYS A 153 9.66 26.49 -18.07
CA CYS A 153 10.45 25.96 -16.98
C CYS A 153 9.58 25.86 -15.73
N SER A 154 9.88 24.89 -14.86
CA SER A 154 9.34 24.96 -13.50
C SER A 154 9.83 26.25 -12.84
N SER A 155 8.97 26.86 -12.06
CA SER A 155 9.33 27.98 -11.20
C SER A 155 8.65 27.71 -9.88
N PHE A 156 9.42 27.57 -8.82
CA PHE A 156 8.91 27.44 -7.46
C PHE A 156 9.89 28.08 -6.48
N GLU A 157 9.33 28.65 -5.44
CA GLU A 157 10.07 29.28 -4.35
C GLU A 157 9.89 28.46 -3.07
N MET A 158 10.56 28.86 -2.00
CA MET A 158 10.49 28.15 -0.72
C MET A 158 9.06 28.09 -0.15
N GLU A 159 8.27 29.14 -0.38
CA GLU A 159 6.86 29.25 0.02
C GLU A 159 5.98 28.21 -0.68
N ASP A 160 6.36 27.78 -1.88
CA ASP A 160 5.62 26.76 -2.62
C ASP A 160 5.85 25.35 -2.04
N ILE A 161 6.94 25.14 -1.32
CA ILE A 161 7.28 23.87 -0.69
C ILE A 161 6.56 23.77 0.65
N ASN A 162 5.28 23.39 0.60
CA ASN A 162 4.44 23.17 1.76
C ASN A 162 3.44 22.03 1.51
N ILE A 163 2.92 21.44 2.59
CA ILE A 163 2.04 20.28 2.53
C ILE A 163 0.78 20.57 1.69
N SER A 164 0.17 21.75 1.82
CA SER A 164 -1.06 22.08 1.08
C SER A 164 -0.85 22.08 -0.43
N ASN A 165 0.29 22.59 -0.90
CA ASN A 165 0.60 22.57 -2.33
C ASN A 165 0.86 21.14 -2.84
N PHE A 166 1.53 20.28 -2.06
CA PHE A 166 1.69 18.86 -2.44
C PHE A 166 0.38 18.07 -2.36
N LEU A 167 -0.55 18.43 -1.48
CA LEU A 167 -1.90 17.87 -1.47
C LEU A 167 -2.70 18.26 -2.71
N LYS A 168 -2.55 19.47 -3.21
CA LYS A 168 -3.22 19.98 -4.40
C LYS A 168 -2.59 19.46 -5.70
N GLY A 169 -1.26 19.42 -5.75
CA GLY A 169 -0.50 19.05 -6.95
C GLY A 169 0.99 18.90 -6.65
N ASN A 170 1.81 18.82 -7.68
CA ASN A 170 3.27 18.88 -7.52
C ASN A 170 3.75 20.28 -7.94
N PRO A 171 4.40 21.05 -7.07
CA PRO A 171 4.90 22.38 -7.42
C PRO A 171 6.10 22.37 -8.36
N GLY A 172 6.74 21.21 -8.60
CA GLY A 172 7.89 21.09 -9.51
C GLY A 172 9.02 20.22 -8.97
N ILE A 173 8.76 19.40 -7.95
CA ILE A 173 9.74 18.46 -7.40
C ILE A 173 9.37 17.05 -7.85
N GLN A 174 10.20 16.46 -8.72
CA GLN A 174 10.03 15.13 -9.32
C GLN A 174 11.30 14.31 -9.10
N GLY A 175 11.27 13.01 -9.36
CA GLY A 175 12.42 12.12 -9.18
C GLY A 175 13.73 12.73 -9.68
N SER A 176 13.76 13.18 -10.92
CA SER A 176 14.98 13.65 -11.59
C SER A 176 15.61 14.95 -11.05
N ASN A 177 14.92 15.73 -10.18
CA ASN A 177 15.53 16.87 -9.49
C ASN A 177 15.67 16.67 -7.97
N MET A 178 15.45 15.47 -7.48
CA MET A 178 15.62 15.14 -6.07
C MET A 178 17.08 14.91 -5.71
N PHE A 179 17.58 15.71 -4.79
CA PHE A 179 18.94 15.62 -4.24
C PHE A 179 18.84 15.73 -2.71
N PHE A 180 18.85 14.59 -2.02
CA PHE A 180 18.61 14.51 -0.59
C PHE A 180 19.86 14.12 0.20
N ARG A 181 19.99 14.65 1.42
CA ARG A 181 20.90 14.08 2.40
C ARG A 181 20.45 12.64 2.70
N PHE A 182 21.39 11.69 2.66
CA PHE A 182 21.07 10.27 2.68
C PHE A 182 20.35 9.82 3.96
N GLY A 183 20.80 10.31 5.13
CA GLY A 183 20.13 10.03 6.39
C GLY A 183 18.68 10.53 6.47
N VAL A 184 18.34 11.58 5.69
CA VAL A 184 16.95 12.06 5.60
C VAL A 184 16.06 11.09 4.86
N LEU A 185 16.53 10.57 3.71
CA LEU A 185 15.76 9.56 2.94
C LEU A 185 15.51 8.29 3.75
N LYS A 186 16.52 7.79 4.45
CA LYS A 186 16.37 6.64 5.34
C LYS A 186 15.36 6.92 6.45
N ALA A 187 15.45 8.08 7.07
CA ALA A 187 14.61 8.44 8.20
C ALA A 187 13.12 8.62 7.85
N ILE A 188 12.79 8.81 6.57
CA ILE A 188 11.41 8.86 6.06
C ILE A 188 11.03 7.59 5.30
N ASP A 189 11.80 6.51 5.43
CA ASP A 189 11.57 5.19 4.84
C ASP A 189 11.46 5.21 3.30
N GLY A 190 12.25 6.09 2.64
CA GLY A 190 12.26 6.18 1.17
C GLY A 190 10.89 6.45 0.55
N PHE A 191 10.57 5.77 -0.54
CA PHE A 191 9.32 5.92 -1.30
C PHE A 191 8.26 4.91 -0.86
N ASP A 192 7.00 5.31 -0.93
CA ASP A 192 5.88 4.38 -0.68
C ASP A 192 5.60 3.53 -1.94
N GLU A 193 5.91 2.24 -1.86
CA GLU A 193 5.76 1.28 -2.95
C GLU A 193 4.30 0.85 -3.17
N THR A 194 3.38 1.24 -2.31
CA THR A 194 1.94 0.96 -2.47
C THR A 194 1.27 1.94 -3.43
N LEU A 195 1.92 3.07 -3.73
CA LEU A 195 1.37 4.11 -4.60
C LEU A 195 1.74 3.88 -6.06
N ALA A 196 0.75 3.64 -6.91
CA ALA A 196 0.94 3.52 -8.36
C ALA A 196 1.35 4.83 -9.04
N SER A 197 1.16 5.98 -8.41
CA SER A 197 1.65 7.30 -8.82
C SER A 197 1.60 8.29 -7.65
N CYS A 198 2.03 9.53 -7.84
CA CYS A 198 2.12 10.56 -6.80
C CYS A 198 3.17 10.29 -5.72
N THR A 199 4.12 9.43 -5.99
CA THR A 199 5.19 9.01 -5.06
C THR A 199 6.10 10.17 -4.67
N ASP A 200 6.38 11.11 -5.59
CA ASP A 200 7.13 12.34 -5.29
C ASP A 200 6.40 13.22 -4.28
N ARG A 201 5.08 13.39 -4.46
CA ARG A 201 4.24 14.17 -3.56
C ARG A 201 4.16 13.55 -2.19
N ASP A 202 4.03 12.24 -2.12
CA ASP A 202 4.02 11.46 -0.89
C ASP A 202 5.34 11.61 -0.12
N LEU A 203 6.47 11.41 -0.80
CA LEU A 203 7.79 11.58 -0.22
C LEU A 203 7.96 12.98 0.38
N MET A 204 7.57 14.02 -0.36
CA MET A 204 7.69 15.40 0.09
C MET A 204 6.75 15.73 1.26
N ILE A 205 5.54 15.19 1.31
CA ILE A 205 4.64 15.37 2.46
C ILE A 205 5.25 14.72 3.71
N ARG A 206 5.74 13.46 3.63
CA ARG A 206 6.40 12.79 4.76
C ARG A 206 7.67 13.51 5.20
N PHE A 207 8.44 14.02 4.24
CA PHE A 207 9.59 14.85 4.52
C PHE A 207 9.19 16.13 5.29
N LEU A 208 8.19 16.86 4.80
CA LEU A 208 7.75 18.13 5.43
C LEU A 208 7.10 17.93 6.80
N GLN A 209 6.45 16.79 7.04
CA GLN A 209 5.93 16.43 8.35
C GLN A 209 7.04 16.20 9.38
N LYS A 210 8.19 15.68 8.95
CA LYS A 210 9.31 15.33 9.84
C LYS A 210 10.35 16.46 9.97
N TYR A 211 10.70 17.12 8.86
CA TYR A 211 11.85 18.05 8.79
C TYR A 211 11.50 19.51 8.53
N SER A 212 10.32 19.83 8.05
CA SER A 212 9.94 21.15 7.53
C SER A 212 10.75 21.56 6.27
N ASN A 213 10.45 22.76 5.72
CA ASN A 213 11.17 23.29 4.56
C ASN A 213 12.37 24.20 4.89
N LYS A 214 12.63 24.48 6.18
CA LYS A 214 13.63 25.49 6.62
C LYS A 214 15.06 25.19 6.20
N ASN A 215 15.39 23.92 6.01
CA ASN A 215 16.74 23.47 5.68
C ASN A 215 16.85 22.89 4.26
N ILE A 216 15.98 23.35 3.35
CA ILE A 216 16.05 23.07 1.91
C ILE A 216 16.87 24.16 1.22
N ARG A 217 17.47 23.84 0.06
CA ARG A 217 18.03 24.82 -0.87
C ARG A 217 17.39 24.67 -2.24
N ILE A 218 17.04 25.77 -2.86
CA ILE A 218 16.53 25.85 -4.22
C ILE A 218 17.58 26.57 -5.06
N ILE A 219 18.00 25.92 -6.12
CA ILE A 219 18.91 26.51 -7.13
C ILE A 219 18.04 27.05 -8.25
N GLN A 220 17.94 28.37 -8.36
CA GLN A 220 17.15 29.06 -9.38
C GLN A 220 17.81 29.00 -10.77
N LYS A 221 18.17 27.77 -11.18
CA LYS A 221 18.78 27.45 -12.47
C LYS A 221 18.11 26.19 -13.03
N VAL A 222 17.84 26.17 -14.33
CA VAL A 222 17.38 24.98 -15.02
C VAL A 222 18.51 23.97 -15.12
N LEU A 223 18.44 22.94 -14.30
CA LEU A 223 19.47 21.90 -14.19
C LEU A 223 18.97 20.54 -14.70
N ILE A 224 17.68 20.40 -14.93
CA ILE A 224 17.07 19.15 -15.37
C ILE A 224 16.25 19.37 -16.64
N LYS A 225 16.43 18.49 -17.62
CA LYS A 225 15.58 18.39 -18.81
C LYS A 225 14.71 17.15 -18.70
N TYR A 226 13.42 17.41 -18.46
CA TYR A 226 12.38 16.37 -18.36
C TYR A 226 11.81 16.07 -19.75
N PHE A 227 11.87 14.82 -20.18
CA PHE A 227 11.37 14.38 -21.47
C PHE A 227 9.99 13.74 -21.35
N VAL A 228 9.00 14.39 -21.95
CA VAL A 228 7.63 13.88 -21.95
C VAL A 228 7.51 12.69 -22.90
N SER A 229 7.14 11.54 -22.38
CA SER A 229 6.89 10.31 -23.13
C SER A 229 5.42 9.92 -23.05
N LYS A 230 4.90 9.32 -24.13
CA LYS A 230 3.54 8.74 -24.13
C LYS A 230 3.44 7.51 -23.25
N ASP A 231 4.56 6.83 -23.01
CA ASP A 231 4.65 5.61 -22.19
C ASP A 231 5.01 5.91 -20.73
N SER A 232 4.98 7.18 -20.32
CA SER A 232 5.27 7.56 -18.93
C SER A 232 4.12 7.13 -17.99
N VAL A 233 4.43 6.90 -16.71
CA VAL A 233 3.43 6.65 -15.65
C VAL A 233 2.37 7.76 -15.61
N THR A 234 2.76 9.00 -15.89
CA THR A 234 1.86 10.15 -15.92
C THR A 234 0.85 10.06 -17.08
N SER A 235 1.21 9.42 -18.19
CA SER A 235 0.36 9.21 -19.37
C SER A 235 -0.55 7.99 -19.21
N ASN A 236 -0.24 7.06 -18.32
CA ASN A 236 -1.07 5.90 -18.06
C ASN A 236 -2.25 6.27 -17.15
N PHE A 237 -3.42 6.42 -17.77
CA PHE A 237 -4.66 6.83 -17.10
C PHE A 237 -5.03 5.92 -15.91
N ILE A 238 -4.90 4.58 -16.05
CA ILE A 238 -5.28 3.62 -15.02
C ILE A 238 -4.37 3.77 -13.79
N SER A 239 -3.05 3.72 -14.00
CA SER A 239 -2.08 3.87 -12.91
C SER A 239 -2.19 5.24 -12.24
N LYS A 240 -2.46 6.30 -13.04
CA LYS A 240 -2.65 7.65 -12.51
C LYS A 240 -3.91 7.76 -11.65
N THR A 241 -5.02 7.17 -12.08
CA THR A 241 -6.28 7.17 -11.31
C THR A 241 -6.11 6.40 -10.00
N LYS A 242 -5.54 5.19 -10.04
CA LYS A 242 -5.29 4.38 -8.83
C LYS A 242 -4.36 5.12 -7.86
N GLY A 243 -3.26 5.67 -8.35
CA GLY A 243 -2.32 6.43 -7.52
C GLY A 243 -2.94 7.68 -6.89
N LEU A 244 -3.80 8.42 -7.62
CA LEU A 244 -4.54 9.55 -7.06
C LEU A 244 -5.54 9.11 -5.99
N ASN A 245 -6.26 8.00 -6.19
CA ASN A 245 -7.17 7.45 -5.19
C ASN A 245 -6.42 7.14 -3.89
N SER A 246 -5.40 6.30 -3.97
CA SER A 246 -4.62 5.90 -2.81
C SER A 246 -3.97 7.10 -2.12
N PHE A 247 -3.43 8.07 -2.89
CA PHE A 247 -2.85 9.29 -2.36
C PHE A 247 -3.87 10.17 -1.62
N HIS A 248 -5.04 10.43 -2.22
CA HIS A 248 -6.07 11.23 -1.56
C HIS A 248 -6.60 10.56 -0.30
N ILE A 249 -6.80 9.24 -0.33
CA ILE A 249 -7.26 8.48 0.84
C ILE A 249 -6.19 8.51 1.94
N LYS A 250 -4.92 8.27 1.62
CA LYS A 250 -3.80 8.29 2.58
C LYS A 250 -3.73 9.61 3.36
N TYR A 251 -3.97 10.72 2.68
CA TYR A 251 -3.86 12.06 3.27
C TYR A 251 -5.21 12.72 3.56
N ILE A 252 -6.31 11.95 3.56
CA ILE A 252 -7.67 12.50 3.65
C ILE A 252 -7.88 13.40 4.86
N ARG A 253 -7.23 13.12 5.99
CA ARG A 253 -7.32 13.89 7.23
C ARG A 253 -6.58 15.25 7.18
N LEU A 254 -5.69 15.44 6.21
CA LEU A 254 -4.94 16.69 6.04
C LEU A 254 -5.67 17.70 5.14
N TYR A 255 -6.71 17.26 4.42
CA TYR A 255 -7.48 18.16 3.57
C TYR A 255 -8.48 19.00 4.36
N SER A 256 -8.57 20.31 4.03
CA SER A 256 -9.82 21.04 4.20
C SER A 256 -10.78 20.71 3.04
N LYS A 257 -12.05 21.08 3.18
CA LYS A 257 -13.04 20.86 2.13
C LYS A 257 -12.64 21.60 0.84
N GLU A 258 -12.21 22.85 0.97
CA GLU A 258 -11.80 23.73 -0.14
C GLU A 258 -10.56 23.16 -0.84
N LEU A 259 -9.54 22.78 -0.07
CA LEU A 259 -8.32 22.20 -0.60
C LEU A 259 -8.58 20.89 -1.36
N LEU A 260 -9.46 20.05 -0.84
CA LEU A 260 -9.86 18.80 -1.52
C LEU A 260 -10.56 19.09 -2.85
N GLU A 261 -11.51 20.05 -2.86
CA GLU A 261 -12.20 20.44 -4.10
C GLU A 261 -11.22 20.95 -5.16
N GLU A 262 -10.26 21.81 -4.78
CA GLU A 262 -9.22 22.31 -5.70
C GLU A 262 -8.36 21.15 -6.24
N ALA A 263 -7.94 20.20 -5.36
CA ALA A 263 -7.14 19.06 -5.76
C ALA A 263 -7.89 18.15 -6.75
N LEU A 264 -9.16 17.86 -6.48
CA LEU A 264 -10.01 17.03 -7.34
C LEU A 264 -10.32 17.71 -8.68
N GLN A 265 -10.58 19.02 -8.69
CA GLN A 265 -10.77 19.79 -9.93
C GLN A 265 -9.49 19.79 -10.78
N ARG A 266 -8.32 19.98 -10.16
CA ARG A 266 -7.03 19.88 -10.84
C ARG A 266 -6.81 18.49 -11.42
N ALA A 267 -7.07 17.42 -10.64
CA ALA A 267 -6.94 16.05 -11.11
C ALA A 267 -7.86 15.75 -12.30
N LYS A 268 -9.12 16.22 -12.25
CA LYS A 268 -10.06 16.11 -13.37
C LYS A 268 -9.56 16.82 -14.62
N LYS A 269 -9.08 18.07 -14.47
CA LYS A 269 -8.59 18.89 -15.60
C LYS A 269 -7.36 18.30 -16.27
N LEU A 270 -6.39 17.79 -15.49
CA LEU A 270 -5.09 17.35 -16.01
C LEU A 270 -5.06 15.87 -16.40
N PHE A 271 -5.84 15.02 -15.73
CA PHE A 271 -5.76 13.57 -15.85
C PHE A 271 -7.10 12.90 -16.12
N ASN A 272 -8.16 13.67 -16.43
CA ASN A 272 -9.52 13.16 -16.63
C ASN A 272 -10.04 12.28 -15.46
N TYR A 273 -9.61 12.59 -14.23
CA TYR A 273 -9.92 11.83 -13.04
C TYR A 273 -11.42 11.79 -12.73
N GLN A 274 -12.02 10.58 -12.54
CA GLN A 274 -13.45 10.38 -12.41
C GLN A 274 -13.90 9.95 -10.99
N GLU A 275 -12.99 9.56 -10.12
CA GLU A 275 -13.29 8.95 -8.81
C GLU A 275 -13.62 9.97 -7.70
N SER A 276 -13.86 11.23 -8.05
CA SER A 276 -14.10 12.32 -7.08
C SER A 276 -15.25 12.04 -6.11
N ALA A 277 -16.29 11.31 -6.55
CA ALA A 277 -17.45 11.00 -5.70
C ALA A 277 -17.08 10.10 -4.51
N ASN A 278 -16.28 9.05 -4.76
CA ASN A 278 -15.80 8.15 -3.71
C ASN A 278 -14.89 8.87 -2.70
N ILE A 279 -13.96 9.70 -3.19
CA ILE A 279 -13.07 10.48 -2.31
C ILE A 279 -13.87 11.45 -1.43
N LYS A 280 -14.92 12.10 -1.98
CA LYS A 280 -15.81 12.98 -1.20
C LYS A 280 -16.59 12.21 -0.12
N LYS A 281 -17.03 10.99 -0.40
CA LYS A 281 -17.66 10.12 0.61
C LYS A 281 -16.69 9.81 1.75
N ILE A 282 -15.46 9.42 1.44
CA ILE A 282 -14.43 9.14 2.43
C ILE A 282 -14.09 10.40 3.23
N PHE A 283 -13.97 11.55 2.57
CA PHE A 283 -13.77 12.83 3.26
C PHE A 283 -14.90 13.11 4.25
N ASN A 284 -16.16 12.97 3.83
CA ASN A 284 -17.31 13.17 4.69
C ASN A 284 -17.34 12.17 5.85
N LEU A 285 -16.99 10.90 5.61
CA LEU A 285 -16.90 9.87 6.65
C LEU A 285 -15.90 10.27 7.75
N VAL A 286 -14.72 10.77 7.34
CA VAL A 286 -13.62 11.10 8.26
C VAL A 286 -13.85 12.42 9.00
N HIS A 287 -14.47 13.42 8.35
CA HIS A 287 -14.60 14.78 8.91
C HIS A 287 -15.99 15.06 9.53
N LYS A 288 -17.02 14.27 9.20
CA LYS A 288 -18.28 14.35 9.92
C LYS A 288 -18.15 13.63 11.27
N ASN A 289 -18.05 14.42 12.33
CA ASN A 289 -17.99 13.91 13.71
C ASN A 289 -19.36 13.30 14.08
N THR A 290 -19.63 12.08 13.61
CA THR A 290 -20.85 11.35 13.95
C THR A 290 -20.59 10.54 15.22
N LYS A 291 -21.35 10.83 16.28
CA LYS A 291 -21.33 10.03 17.53
C LYS A 291 -21.94 8.63 17.34
N SER A 292 -22.50 8.33 16.16
CA SER A 292 -23.13 7.05 15.88
C SER A 292 -22.10 5.91 15.89
N LYS A 293 -22.45 4.83 16.57
CA LYS A 293 -21.68 3.60 16.54
C LYS A 293 -21.84 2.94 15.16
N LYS A 294 -20.77 2.34 14.67
CA LYS A 294 -20.71 1.76 13.32
C LYS A 294 -20.43 0.27 13.36
N ILE A 295 -21.01 -0.43 12.40
CA ILE A 295 -20.63 -1.78 11.98
C ILE A 295 -19.95 -1.61 10.63
N VAL A 296 -18.77 -2.18 10.44
CA VAL A 296 -18.05 -2.12 9.16
C VAL A 296 -17.91 -3.52 8.58
N ILE A 297 -18.42 -3.69 7.37
CA ILE A 297 -18.29 -4.96 6.63
C ILE A 297 -17.23 -4.77 5.56
N GLY A 298 -16.13 -5.52 5.68
CA GLY A 298 -15.05 -5.53 4.69
C GLY A 298 -15.34 -6.55 3.58
N VAL A 299 -15.19 -6.13 2.32
CA VAL A 299 -15.38 -6.98 1.13
C VAL A 299 -14.15 -6.89 0.25
N ALA A 300 -13.40 -7.99 0.14
CA ALA A 300 -12.28 -8.09 -0.79
C ALA A 300 -12.79 -8.49 -2.19
N VAL A 301 -12.36 -7.76 -3.22
CA VAL A 301 -12.85 -7.94 -4.59
C VAL A 301 -11.68 -8.12 -5.55
N HIS A 302 -11.73 -9.18 -6.35
CA HIS A 302 -10.85 -9.37 -7.51
C HIS A 302 -11.63 -10.10 -8.62
N ASN A 303 -12.06 -9.34 -9.65
CA ASN A 303 -12.83 -9.90 -10.78
C ASN A 303 -14.14 -10.61 -10.38
N ASN A 304 -14.94 -9.97 -9.51
CA ASN A 304 -16.18 -10.53 -8.96
C ASN A 304 -17.47 -9.90 -9.58
N LYS A 305 -17.41 -9.40 -10.80
CA LYS A 305 -18.54 -8.70 -11.47
C LYS A 305 -19.87 -9.43 -11.37
N ASN A 306 -19.86 -10.77 -11.48
CA ASN A 306 -21.07 -11.59 -11.53
C ASN A 306 -21.68 -11.89 -10.16
N THR A 307 -20.92 -11.78 -9.08
CA THR A 307 -21.35 -12.20 -7.73
C THR A 307 -21.49 -11.03 -6.76
N LEU A 308 -20.67 -9.98 -6.94
CA LEU A 308 -20.57 -8.87 -6.01
C LEU A 308 -21.90 -8.13 -5.78
N ARG A 309 -22.78 -8.03 -6.79
CA ARG A 309 -24.12 -7.41 -6.63
C ARG A 309 -24.89 -8.09 -5.51
N ARG A 310 -25.01 -9.41 -5.54
CA ARG A 310 -25.72 -10.21 -4.54
C ARG A 310 -25.11 -10.03 -3.16
N CYS A 311 -23.80 -10.06 -3.05
CA CYS A 311 -23.08 -9.80 -1.80
C CYS A 311 -23.48 -8.43 -1.21
N LEU A 312 -23.36 -7.36 -1.98
CA LEU A 312 -23.66 -6.00 -1.50
C LEU A 312 -25.14 -5.81 -1.17
N GLU A 313 -26.04 -6.33 -2.00
CA GLU A 313 -27.48 -6.26 -1.76
C GLU A 313 -27.86 -6.97 -0.46
N SER A 314 -27.24 -8.11 -0.14
CA SER A 314 -27.50 -8.84 1.11
C SER A 314 -27.07 -8.06 2.36
N ILE A 315 -26.03 -7.23 2.26
CA ILE A 315 -25.60 -6.34 3.34
C ILE A 315 -26.56 -5.13 3.46
N LEU A 316 -26.93 -4.55 2.33
CA LEU A 316 -27.80 -3.37 2.30
C LEU A 316 -29.25 -3.68 2.69
N ALA A 317 -29.68 -4.94 2.54
CA ALA A 317 -31.01 -5.42 2.92
C ALA A 317 -31.18 -5.67 4.43
N GLN A 318 -30.12 -5.52 5.23
CA GLN A 318 -30.18 -5.79 6.66
C GLN A 318 -31.12 -4.80 7.38
N LYS A 319 -32.02 -5.35 8.24
CA LYS A 319 -33.06 -4.63 8.94
C LYS A 319 -32.83 -4.64 10.46
N ASP A 320 -33.52 -3.75 11.17
CA ASP A 320 -33.55 -3.66 12.63
C ASP A 320 -32.14 -3.51 13.29
N VAL A 321 -31.18 -2.99 12.54
CA VAL A 321 -29.81 -2.68 13.00
C VAL A 321 -29.79 -1.28 13.59
N LYS A 322 -29.41 -1.14 14.86
CA LYS A 322 -29.34 0.16 15.57
C LYS A 322 -28.13 1.00 15.18
N ARG A 323 -27.08 0.35 14.73
CA ARG A 323 -25.82 0.98 14.34
C ARG A 323 -25.78 1.30 12.85
N ASP A 324 -24.95 2.26 12.48
CA ASP A 324 -24.71 2.57 11.07
C ASP A 324 -23.87 1.46 10.40
N VAL A 325 -24.47 0.76 9.44
CA VAL A 325 -23.75 -0.27 8.65
C VAL A 325 -23.01 0.38 7.50
N TRP A 326 -21.70 0.18 7.44
CA TRP A 326 -20.81 0.64 6.37
C TRP A 326 -20.19 -0.53 5.64
N ILE A 327 -19.94 -0.36 4.36
CA ILE A 327 -19.26 -1.34 3.52
C ILE A 327 -17.94 -0.72 3.05
N LEU A 328 -16.83 -1.39 3.35
CA LEU A 328 -15.51 -1.06 2.81
C LEU A 328 -15.12 -2.12 1.79
N ILE A 329 -15.08 -1.72 0.51
CA ILE A 329 -14.65 -2.57 -0.60
C ILE A 329 -13.17 -2.33 -0.87
N ALA A 330 -12.37 -3.39 -0.86
CA ALA A 330 -10.98 -3.36 -1.35
C ALA A 330 -10.92 -4.04 -2.73
N ASP A 331 -10.70 -3.23 -3.77
CA ASP A 331 -10.55 -3.70 -5.15
C ASP A 331 -9.09 -4.05 -5.42
N ASP A 332 -8.79 -5.35 -5.45
CA ASP A 332 -7.45 -5.88 -5.70
C ASP A 332 -7.15 -6.02 -7.19
N ASP A 333 -6.97 -4.87 -7.84
CA ASP A 333 -6.56 -4.76 -9.25
C ASP A 333 -7.50 -5.48 -10.24
N SER A 334 -8.84 -5.37 -10.03
CA SER A 334 -9.83 -5.96 -10.93
C SER A 334 -9.79 -5.32 -12.32
N ASN A 335 -10.09 -6.13 -13.34
CA ASN A 335 -10.14 -5.71 -14.74
C ASN A 335 -11.46 -6.09 -15.46
N ASP A 336 -12.50 -6.52 -14.71
CA ASP A 336 -13.79 -6.98 -15.20
C ASP A 336 -14.90 -5.90 -15.23
N ASP A 337 -14.54 -4.62 -15.08
CA ASP A 337 -15.48 -3.47 -15.10
C ASP A 337 -16.63 -3.56 -14.07
N TRP A 338 -16.46 -4.26 -12.95
CA TRP A 338 -17.50 -4.42 -11.93
C TRP A 338 -18.05 -3.08 -11.41
N LYS A 339 -17.20 -2.06 -11.26
CA LYS A 339 -17.62 -0.71 -10.79
C LYS A 339 -18.69 -0.11 -11.71
N LYS A 340 -18.53 -0.29 -13.02
CA LYS A 340 -19.49 0.18 -14.01
C LYS A 340 -20.83 -0.56 -13.91
N SER A 341 -20.80 -1.88 -13.69
CA SER A 341 -21.99 -2.72 -13.58
C SER A 341 -22.81 -2.47 -12.31
N LEU A 342 -22.19 -1.91 -11.27
CA LEU A 342 -22.79 -1.64 -9.96
C LEU A 342 -22.97 -0.14 -9.67
N GLY A 343 -22.94 0.71 -10.69
CA GLY A 343 -22.98 2.15 -10.53
C GLY A 343 -24.19 2.69 -9.77
N ASP A 344 -25.33 1.97 -9.81
CA ASP A 344 -26.54 2.25 -9.01
C ASP A 344 -26.33 2.02 -7.51
N ILE A 345 -25.77 0.87 -7.14
CA ILE A 345 -25.47 0.48 -5.74
C ILE A 345 -24.37 1.38 -5.17
N LEU A 346 -23.34 1.67 -5.97
CA LEU A 346 -22.19 2.46 -5.54
C LEU A 346 -22.52 3.94 -5.26
N LYS A 347 -23.74 4.42 -5.60
CA LYS A 347 -24.22 5.73 -5.16
C LYS A 347 -24.52 5.79 -3.66
N ASN A 348 -24.70 4.66 -3.00
CA ASN A 348 -24.95 4.63 -1.56
C ASN A 348 -23.80 5.27 -0.78
N GLU A 349 -24.12 6.22 0.10
CA GLU A 349 -23.15 6.98 0.90
C GLU A 349 -22.41 6.14 1.94
N LYS A 350 -22.94 4.96 2.27
CA LYS A 350 -22.33 4.02 3.23
C LYS A 350 -21.37 3.02 2.57
N ILE A 351 -21.14 3.13 1.27
CA ILE A 351 -20.17 2.30 0.53
C ILE A 351 -18.95 3.15 0.17
N VAL A 352 -17.78 2.74 0.63
CA VAL A 352 -16.49 3.34 0.28
C VAL A 352 -15.58 2.29 -0.36
N ILE A 353 -14.75 2.73 -1.29
CA ILE A 353 -13.89 1.85 -2.10
C ILE A 353 -12.44 2.29 -1.92
N ILE A 354 -11.55 1.32 -1.73
CA ILE A 354 -10.10 1.48 -1.79
C ILE A 354 -9.55 0.62 -2.93
N ASP A 355 -8.55 1.12 -3.63
CA ASP A 355 -7.84 0.36 -4.67
C ASP A 355 -6.52 -0.15 -4.09
N VAL A 356 -6.27 -1.44 -4.23
CA VAL A 356 -5.04 -2.12 -3.81
C VAL A 356 -4.47 -2.96 -4.95
N LYS A 357 -3.25 -3.45 -4.82
CA LYS A 357 -2.60 -4.30 -5.84
C LYS A 357 -1.76 -5.38 -5.17
N ASN A 358 -2.40 -6.28 -4.52
CA ASN A 358 -1.76 -7.36 -3.79
C ASN A 358 -1.72 -8.67 -4.57
N HIS A 359 -2.76 -8.93 -5.36
CA HIS A 359 -3.01 -10.24 -5.98
C HIS A 359 -2.91 -11.39 -4.95
N HIS A 360 -3.29 -11.07 -3.70
CA HIS A 360 -3.14 -11.96 -2.55
C HIS A 360 -4.23 -11.70 -1.51
N THR A 361 -5.12 -12.67 -1.29
CA THR A 361 -6.31 -12.53 -0.43
C THR A 361 -5.99 -12.02 0.97
N ALA A 362 -4.98 -12.61 1.65
CA ALA A 362 -4.62 -12.18 3.01
C ALA A 362 -4.13 -10.72 3.05
N LYS A 363 -3.30 -10.29 2.10
CA LYS A 363 -2.84 -8.90 2.02
C LYS A 363 -3.99 -7.93 1.81
N THR A 364 -4.91 -8.27 0.90
CA THR A 364 -6.10 -7.44 0.63
C THR A 364 -7.00 -7.34 1.86
N ARG A 365 -7.15 -8.43 2.63
CA ARG A 365 -7.86 -8.40 3.91
C ARG A 365 -7.12 -7.59 4.98
N ASN A 366 -5.79 -7.59 4.98
CA ASN A 366 -4.99 -6.77 5.88
C ASN A 366 -5.09 -5.28 5.52
N ASP A 367 -5.14 -4.94 4.24
CA ASP A 367 -5.43 -3.57 3.80
C ASP A 367 -6.82 -3.12 4.27
N ILE A 368 -7.84 -3.97 4.19
CA ILE A 368 -9.16 -3.68 4.77
C ILE A 368 -9.03 -3.35 6.26
N ASN A 369 -8.28 -4.15 7.03
CA ASN A 369 -8.05 -3.90 8.46
C ASN A 369 -7.37 -2.54 8.68
N HIS A 370 -6.32 -2.26 7.91
CA HIS A 370 -5.59 -1.00 7.97
C HIS A 370 -6.49 0.20 7.68
N TYR A 371 -7.26 0.14 6.58
CA TYR A 371 -8.14 1.25 6.19
C TYR A 371 -9.34 1.40 7.12
N ILE A 372 -9.85 0.34 7.74
CA ILE A 372 -10.87 0.46 8.79
C ILE A 372 -10.31 1.26 9.97
N LYS A 373 -9.12 0.91 10.47
CA LYS A 373 -8.44 1.65 11.55
C LYS A 373 -8.17 3.11 11.19
N MET A 374 -7.86 3.37 9.93
CA MET A 374 -7.52 4.71 9.45
C MET A 374 -8.74 5.60 9.20
N LEU A 375 -9.83 5.06 8.65
CA LEU A 375 -10.96 5.85 8.14
C LEU A 375 -12.14 5.93 9.11
N PHE A 376 -12.35 4.91 9.95
CA PHE A 376 -13.56 4.79 10.74
C PHE A 376 -13.32 5.06 12.22
N GLU A 377 -14.16 5.91 12.80
CA GLU A 377 -14.24 6.16 14.23
C GLU A 377 -15.53 5.52 14.80
N ASN A 378 -15.53 5.21 16.10
CA ASN A 378 -16.68 4.62 16.81
C ASN A 378 -17.15 3.28 16.21
N VAL A 379 -16.22 2.44 15.78
CA VAL A 379 -16.51 1.09 15.27
C VAL A 379 -16.84 0.17 16.45
N SER A 380 -18.02 -0.41 16.45
CA SER A 380 -18.43 -1.38 17.47
C SER A 380 -17.87 -2.75 17.19
N PHE A 381 -18.02 -3.21 15.96
CA PHE A 381 -17.44 -4.44 15.47
C PHE A 381 -17.32 -4.44 13.96
N ILE A 382 -16.48 -5.34 13.47
CA ILE A 382 -16.11 -5.50 12.09
C ILE A 382 -16.50 -6.90 11.67
N GLY A 383 -17.16 -7.02 10.53
CA GLY A 383 -17.43 -8.27 9.85
C GLY A 383 -16.74 -8.33 8.49
N ARG A 384 -16.73 -9.50 7.89
CA ARG A 384 -16.30 -9.71 6.51
C ARG A 384 -17.34 -10.51 5.78
N LEU A 385 -17.45 -10.24 4.49
CA LEU A 385 -18.22 -11.04 3.58
C LEU A 385 -17.43 -11.16 2.27
N ASP A 386 -17.23 -12.38 1.81
CA ASP A 386 -16.52 -12.60 0.55
C ASP A 386 -17.42 -12.20 -0.64
N ALA A 387 -16.85 -11.69 -1.70
CA ALA A 387 -17.58 -11.09 -2.83
C ALA A 387 -18.47 -12.07 -3.61
N ASP A 388 -18.31 -13.37 -3.38
CA ASP A 388 -19.13 -14.45 -3.94
C ASP A 388 -20.16 -15.03 -2.95
N ASP A 389 -20.16 -14.56 -1.67
CA ASP A 389 -21.06 -14.98 -0.62
C ASP A 389 -22.18 -13.96 -0.36
N GLU A 390 -23.13 -14.30 0.51
CA GLU A 390 -24.23 -13.43 0.91
C GLU A 390 -24.69 -13.71 2.36
N TYR A 391 -25.28 -12.73 3.03
CA TYR A 391 -25.96 -12.96 4.30
C TYR A 391 -27.22 -13.79 4.08
N ALA A 392 -27.48 -14.71 5.01
CA ALA A 392 -28.54 -15.73 4.88
C ALA A 392 -29.95 -15.16 5.05
N SER A 393 -30.12 -14.01 5.73
CA SER A 393 -31.38 -13.34 5.98
C SER A 393 -31.19 -11.85 6.25
N GLU A 394 -32.26 -11.08 6.26
CA GLU A 394 -32.26 -9.64 6.50
C GLU A 394 -32.03 -9.24 7.97
N ASP A 395 -31.98 -10.18 8.90
CA ASP A 395 -31.85 -9.99 10.34
C ASP A 395 -30.53 -10.47 10.94
N VAL A 396 -29.57 -10.87 10.08
CA VAL A 396 -28.27 -11.38 10.51
C VAL A 396 -27.52 -10.34 11.35
N LEU A 397 -27.39 -9.11 10.87
CA LEU A 397 -26.62 -8.09 11.58
C LEU A 397 -27.31 -7.64 12.87
N SER A 398 -28.62 -7.60 12.93
CA SER A 398 -29.34 -7.28 14.19
C SER A 398 -29.15 -8.36 15.24
N LYS A 399 -29.12 -9.63 14.86
CA LYS A 399 -28.83 -10.76 15.77
C LYS A 399 -27.38 -10.68 16.30
N ILE A 400 -26.42 -10.41 15.42
CA ILE A 400 -25.01 -10.21 15.82
C ILE A 400 -24.86 -8.99 16.74
N GLU A 401 -25.53 -7.88 16.41
CA GLU A 401 -25.54 -6.67 17.22
C GLU A 401 -26.05 -6.95 18.64
N SER A 402 -27.16 -7.72 18.80
CA SER A 402 -27.68 -8.11 20.10
C SER A 402 -26.65 -8.92 20.90
N LYS A 403 -25.96 -9.87 20.29
CA LYS A 403 -24.90 -10.64 20.99
C LYS A 403 -23.75 -9.72 21.46
N PHE A 404 -23.36 -8.73 20.66
CA PHE A 404 -22.34 -7.75 21.07
C PHE A 404 -22.81 -6.82 22.19
N ASP A 405 -24.12 -6.47 22.23
CA ASP A 405 -24.69 -5.64 23.29
C ASP A 405 -24.83 -6.43 24.61
N ASP A 406 -25.29 -7.68 24.54
CA ASP A 406 -25.62 -8.49 25.72
C ASP A 406 -24.36 -9.15 26.33
N ILE A 407 -23.51 -9.75 25.49
CA ILE A 407 -22.37 -10.58 25.93
C ILE A 407 -21.09 -9.77 25.94
N LYS A 408 -20.97 -8.76 25.06
CA LYS A 408 -19.75 -7.95 24.81
C LYS A 408 -18.53 -8.81 24.52
N PRO A 409 -18.57 -9.67 23.49
CA PRO A 409 -17.42 -10.45 23.12
C PRO A 409 -16.38 -9.57 22.41
N ASP A 410 -15.12 -10.00 22.42
CA ASP A 410 -14.07 -9.43 21.57
C ASP A 410 -14.15 -10.01 20.16
N VAL A 411 -14.48 -11.28 20.07
CA VAL A 411 -14.66 -12.06 18.84
C VAL A 411 -15.94 -12.86 18.90
N LEU A 412 -16.75 -12.80 17.86
CA LEU A 412 -17.93 -13.63 17.70
C LEU A 412 -17.81 -14.47 16.44
N VAL A 413 -18.04 -15.77 16.57
CA VAL A 413 -17.99 -16.75 15.48
C VAL A 413 -19.37 -17.39 15.32
N ALA A 414 -19.87 -17.49 14.09
CA ALA A 414 -21.19 -18.05 13.80
C ALA A 414 -21.14 -19.11 12.69
N GLY A 415 -22.25 -19.83 12.51
CA GLY A 415 -22.39 -20.85 11.48
C GLY A 415 -22.69 -20.30 10.09
N ASN A 416 -22.79 -21.18 9.11
CA ASN A 416 -23.13 -20.85 7.73
C ASN A 416 -23.91 -21.97 7.03
N TYR A 417 -24.57 -21.58 5.96
CA TYR A 417 -25.09 -22.51 4.96
C TYR A 417 -24.05 -22.79 3.89
N LEU A 418 -24.09 -23.98 3.31
CA LEU A 418 -23.34 -24.31 2.09
C LEU A 418 -24.31 -24.39 0.92
N ARG A 419 -24.02 -23.68 -0.15
CA ARG A 419 -24.79 -23.69 -1.41
C ARG A 419 -23.94 -24.26 -2.55
N LEU A 420 -24.50 -25.20 -3.28
CA LEU A 420 -23.94 -25.74 -4.51
C LEU A 420 -25.00 -25.64 -5.60
N ASP A 421 -24.65 -25.07 -6.77
CA ASP A 421 -25.53 -24.92 -7.93
C ASP A 421 -26.93 -24.36 -7.58
N GLY A 422 -26.93 -23.32 -6.75
CA GLY A 422 -28.14 -22.61 -6.32
C GLY A 422 -28.94 -23.28 -5.22
N LYS A 423 -28.57 -24.48 -4.77
CA LYS A 423 -29.28 -25.23 -3.72
C LYS A 423 -28.48 -25.27 -2.42
N ILE A 424 -29.16 -25.05 -1.29
CA ILE A 424 -28.55 -25.29 0.03
C ILE A 424 -28.39 -26.79 0.21
N ILE A 425 -27.15 -27.23 0.41
CA ILE A 425 -26.79 -28.65 0.54
C ILE A 425 -26.45 -29.04 1.98
N ASP A 426 -26.03 -28.07 2.82
CA ASP A 426 -25.63 -28.33 4.20
C ASP A 426 -25.78 -27.08 5.08
N ARG A 427 -25.75 -27.30 6.41
CA ARG A 427 -25.73 -26.30 7.47
C ARG A 427 -24.55 -26.58 8.37
N VAL A 428 -23.61 -25.65 8.42
CA VAL A 428 -22.43 -25.78 9.26
C VAL A 428 -22.66 -25.02 10.57
N ASN A 429 -23.06 -25.75 11.61
CA ASN A 429 -23.12 -25.24 12.97
C ASN A 429 -21.78 -25.48 13.67
N ILE A 430 -21.32 -24.45 14.35
CA ILE A 430 -20.04 -24.50 15.05
C ILE A 430 -20.30 -24.85 16.50
N ALA A 431 -20.07 -26.11 16.86
CA ALA A 431 -20.14 -26.54 18.25
C ALA A 431 -18.98 -25.95 19.05
N THR A 432 -19.26 -24.99 19.93
CA THR A 432 -18.31 -24.30 20.82
C THR A 432 -17.33 -25.25 21.48
N SER A 433 -17.83 -26.37 22.03
CA SER A 433 -17.01 -27.37 22.70
C SER A 433 -15.93 -28.00 21.83
N LYS A 434 -16.11 -28.00 20.51
CA LYS A 434 -15.15 -28.59 19.57
C LYS A 434 -13.97 -27.67 19.25
N LEU A 435 -14.17 -26.36 19.26
CA LEU A 435 -13.12 -25.38 18.90
C LEU A 435 -12.36 -24.87 20.12
N THR A 436 -13.02 -24.74 21.26
CA THR A 436 -12.37 -24.31 22.51
C THR A 436 -11.58 -25.44 23.18
N ASN A 437 -11.86 -26.71 22.86
CA ASN A 437 -11.08 -27.84 23.33
C ASN A 437 -9.82 -28.01 22.49
N LYS A 438 -8.64 -27.70 23.07
CA LYS A 438 -7.34 -27.78 22.40
C LYS A 438 -7.04 -29.13 21.76
N ALA A 439 -7.34 -30.24 22.45
CA ALA A 439 -7.08 -31.57 21.91
C ALA A 439 -7.94 -31.85 20.67
N HIS A 440 -9.19 -31.43 20.71
CA HIS A 440 -10.11 -31.56 19.58
C HIS A 440 -9.70 -30.67 18.40
N LEU A 441 -9.33 -29.41 18.66
CA LEU A 441 -8.82 -28.49 17.64
C LEU A 441 -7.57 -29.06 16.97
N LEU A 442 -6.58 -29.53 17.74
CA LEU A 442 -5.37 -30.12 17.18
C LEU A 442 -5.64 -31.42 16.39
N SER A 443 -6.57 -32.26 16.85
CA SER A 443 -7.01 -33.45 16.11
C SER A 443 -7.60 -33.08 14.75
N ARG A 444 -8.46 -32.05 14.71
CA ARG A 444 -9.03 -31.51 13.49
C ARG A 444 -7.96 -30.99 12.53
N LEU A 445 -7.07 -30.12 13.00
CA LEU A 445 -5.97 -29.59 12.20
C LEU A 445 -5.05 -30.69 11.65
N LYS A 446 -4.80 -31.74 12.44
CA LYS A 446 -4.05 -32.92 11.99
C LYS A 446 -4.77 -33.67 10.86
N LYS A 447 -6.08 -33.77 10.87
CA LYS A 447 -6.87 -34.36 9.76
C LYS A 447 -6.79 -33.47 8.52
N MET A 448 -6.98 -32.17 8.68
CA MET A 448 -6.87 -31.20 7.58
C MET A 448 -5.49 -31.22 6.92
N SER A 449 -4.41 -31.37 7.71
CA SER A 449 -3.04 -31.48 7.19
C SER A 449 -2.77 -32.72 6.34
N LYS A 450 -3.67 -33.72 6.43
CA LYS A 450 -3.65 -34.95 5.62
C LYS A 450 -4.63 -34.92 4.45
N GLY A 451 -5.27 -33.77 4.20
CA GLY A 451 -6.29 -33.63 3.15
C GLY A 451 -7.65 -34.23 3.51
N ILE A 452 -7.88 -34.62 4.78
CA ILE A 452 -9.17 -35.09 5.25
C ILE A 452 -10.04 -33.86 5.49
N ALA A 453 -11.15 -33.74 4.75
CA ALA A 453 -12.09 -32.63 4.87
C ALA A 453 -12.76 -32.62 6.26
N GLU A 454 -12.66 -31.54 6.97
CA GLU A 454 -13.48 -31.16 8.11
C GLU A 454 -14.28 -29.90 7.73
N ALA A 455 -15.36 -29.62 8.42
CA ALA A 455 -16.10 -28.39 8.22
C ALA A 455 -15.18 -27.18 8.47
N GLU A 456 -14.95 -26.41 7.44
CA GLU A 456 -14.07 -25.24 7.48
C GLU A 456 -14.85 -24.01 7.94
N LEU A 457 -14.16 -23.08 8.63
CA LEU A 457 -14.73 -21.80 9.04
C LEU A 457 -14.27 -20.74 8.05
N PRO A 458 -15.13 -20.27 7.14
CA PRO A 458 -14.76 -19.17 6.25
C PRO A 458 -14.64 -17.86 7.03
N SER A 459 -13.86 -16.92 6.53
CA SER A 459 -13.59 -15.63 7.16
C SER A 459 -14.84 -14.78 7.40
N CYS A 460 -15.87 -14.96 6.61
CA CYS A 460 -17.15 -14.26 6.74
C CYS A 460 -18.00 -14.67 7.95
N ASN A 461 -17.61 -15.69 8.69
CA ASN A 461 -18.28 -16.13 9.91
C ASN A 461 -17.75 -15.45 11.18
N VAL A 462 -16.75 -14.60 11.09
CA VAL A 462 -16.05 -14.03 12.24
C VAL A 462 -16.28 -12.53 12.32
N PHE A 463 -16.77 -12.06 13.46
CA PHE A 463 -16.89 -10.64 13.79
C PHE A 463 -15.95 -10.30 14.94
N MET A 464 -15.28 -9.16 14.85
CA MET A 464 -14.27 -8.72 15.80
C MET A 464 -14.48 -7.27 16.22
N THR A 465 -14.16 -6.95 17.47
CA THR A 465 -13.99 -5.54 17.86
C THR A 465 -12.73 -4.95 17.21
N LEU A 466 -12.63 -3.64 17.18
CA LEU A 466 -11.43 -2.97 16.62
C LEU A 466 -10.15 -3.35 17.39
N ASN A 467 -10.26 -3.57 18.71
CA ASN A 467 -9.13 -3.93 19.56
C ASN A 467 -8.66 -5.39 19.35
N SER A 468 -9.56 -6.29 19.00
CA SER A 468 -9.23 -7.69 18.70
C SER A 468 -8.87 -7.94 17.24
N LEU A 469 -8.93 -6.89 16.40
CA LEU A 469 -8.65 -7.00 14.97
C LEU A 469 -7.16 -7.31 14.72
N GLN A 470 -6.90 -8.52 14.23
CA GLN A 470 -5.57 -9.01 13.89
C GLN A 470 -5.42 -9.15 12.37
N ASP A 471 -4.18 -9.06 11.90
CA ASP A 471 -3.87 -9.27 10.50
C ASP A 471 -3.79 -10.77 10.17
N TYR A 472 -4.21 -11.08 8.94
CA TYR A 472 -4.11 -12.41 8.38
C TYR A 472 -2.65 -12.72 8.04
N PRO A 473 -2.17 -13.94 8.30
CA PRO A 473 -0.86 -14.33 7.84
C PRO A 473 -0.80 -14.34 6.30
N GLU A 474 0.31 -13.88 5.74
CA GLU A 474 0.52 -13.79 4.31
C GLU A 474 0.85 -15.16 3.70
N ILE A 475 -0.09 -16.08 3.79
CA ILE A 475 0.00 -17.44 3.25
C ILE A 475 -0.98 -17.61 2.07
N VAL A 476 -0.68 -18.55 1.20
CA VAL A 476 -1.42 -18.73 -0.06
C VAL A 476 -2.82 -19.34 0.15
N SER A 477 -3.07 -20.00 1.28
CA SER A 477 -4.34 -20.67 1.56
C SER A 477 -4.53 -20.90 3.05
N ALA A 478 -5.77 -20.93 3.52
CA ALA A 478 -6.16 -21.15 4.91
C ALA A 478 -5.80 -20.00 5.87
N GLU A 479 -5.60 -18.79 5.37
CA GLU A 479 -5.31 -17.60 6.15
C GLU A 479 -6.37 -17.29 7.21
N ASP A 480 -7.63 -17.59 6.93
CA ASP A 480 -8.77 -17.50 7.84
C ASP A 480 -8.68 -18.52 8.99
N HIS A 481 -8.30 -19.76 8.69
CA HIS A 481 -8.06 -20.78 9.71
C HIS A 481 -6.88 -20.42 10.61
N PHE A 482 -5.79 -19.89 10.05
CA PHE A 482 -4.65 -19.42 10.84
C PHE A 482 -5.05 -18.29 11.78
N LEU A 483 -5.81 -17.30 11.30
CA LEU A 483 -6.30 -16.23 12.14
C LEU A 483 -7.12 -16.78 13.31
N LEU A 484 -8.07 -17.66 13.03
CA LEU A 484 -8.91 -18.26 14.08
C LEU A 484 -8.10 -19.09 15.08
N VAL A 485 -7.15 -19.89 14.61
CA VAL A 485 -6.27 -20.68 15.47
C VAL A 485 -5.42 -19.78 16.37
N ARG A 486 -4.89 -18.68 15.83
CA ARG A 486 -4.14 -17.70 16.62
C ARG A 486 -5.03 -17.05 17.68
N LEU A 487 -6.23 -16.61 17.32
CA LEU A 487 -7.19 -16.06 18.28
C LEU A 487 -7.51 -17.05 19.42
N LEU A 488 -7.69 -18.33 19.09
CA LEU A 488 -8.03 -19.37 20.07
C LEU A 488 -6.84 -19.79 20.96
N LEU A 489 -5.62 -19.75 20.42
CA LEU A 489 -4.45 -20.30 21.11
C LEU A 489 -3.51 -19.24 21.69
N ASN A 490 -3.41 -18.04 21.13
CA ASN A 490 -2.42 -17.02 21.53
C ASN A 490 -2.91 -16.06 22.60
N ASP A 491 -4.12 -15.57 22.52
CA ASP A 491 -4.59 -14.51 23.40
C ASP A 491 -5.43 -15.07 24.53
N LYS A 492 -4.86 -15.11 25.73
CA LYS A 492 -5.53 -15.61 26.95
C LYS A 492 -6.66 -14.70 27.43
N ASN A 493 -6.73 -13.44 26.96
CA ASN A 493 -7.62 -12.42 27.46
C ASN A 493 -8.82 -12.13 26.52
N LEU A 494 -8.83 -12.68 25.31
CA LEU A 494 -9.95 -12.47 24.38
C LEU A 494 -11.19 -13.25 24.79
N LYS A 495 -12.32 -12.53 24.89
CA LYS A 495 -13.63 -13.13 25.08
C LYS A 495 -14.19 -13.55 23.72
N ILE A 496 -14.08 -14.83 23.40
CA ILE A 496 -14.58 -15.41 22.14
C ILE A 496 -15.92 -16.07 22.41
N GLU A 497 -16.94 -15.62 21.66
CA GLU A 497 -18.31 -16.17 21.69
C GLU A 497 -18.58 -16.96 20.41
N PHE A 498 -19.23 -18.09 20.55
CA PHE A 498 -19.71 -18.92 19.46
C PHE A 498 -21.21 -18.87 19.40
N ALA A 499 -21.76 -18.26 18.35
CA ALA A 499 -23.20 -18.15 18.14
C ALA A 499 -23.69 -19.36 17.35
N ASP A 500 -23.92 -20.50 18.03
CA ASP A 500 -24.34 -21.76 17.42
C ASP A 500 -25.74 -21.69 16.82
N ASP A 501 -26.54 -20.70 17.25
CA ASP A 501 -27.92 -20.43 16.83
C ASP A 501 -28.03 -19.52 15.61
N ILE A 502 -26.93 -18.92 15.17
CA ILE A 502 -26.91 -17.96 14.06
C ILE A 502 -26.17 -18.55 12.85
N LEU A 503 -26.93 -18.78 11.79
CA LEU A 503 -26.37 -19.12 10.47
C LEU A 503 -26.27 -17.84 9.64
N LEU A 504 -25.06 -17.29 9.55
CA LEU A 504 -24.80 -15.95 9.04
C LEU A 504 -24.86 -15.86 7.54
N THR A 505 -24.17 -16.74 6.87
CA THR A 505 -23.84 -16.59 5.45
C THR A 505 -24.28 -17.79 4.66
N ILE A 506 -24.51 -17.56 3.38
CA ILE A 506 -24.61 -18.60 2.38
C ILE A 506 -23.27 -18.63 1.64
N TYR A 507 -22.46 -19.63 1.95
CA TYR A 507 -21.17 -19.86 1.31
C TYR A 507 -21.36 -20.61 -0.01
N ASN A 508 -20.97 -19.98 -1.12
CA ASN A 508 -21.15 -20.54 -2.46
C ASN A 508 -19.97 -21.40 -2.87
N LEU A 509 -20.22 -22.67 -3.14
CA LEU A 509 -19.20 -23.64 -3.56
C LEU A 509 -18.97 -23.64 -5.07
N SER A 510 -19.94 -23.18 -5.88
CA SER A 510 -19.83 -23.16 -7.33
C SER A 510 -18.86 -22.09 -7.80
N GLY A 511 -17.82 -22.46 -8.55
CA GLY A 511 -16.81 -21.52 -9.07
C GLY A 511 -15.86 -20.97 -8.01
N ASN A 512 -15.79 -21.56 -6.83
CA ASN A 512 -14.92 -21.15 -5.74
C ASN A 512 -13.49 -21.66 -5.97
N LYS A 513 -12.49 -20.77 -5.81
CA LYS A 513 -11.05 -21.13 -5.87
C LYS A 513 -10.68 -22.27 -4.92
N THR A 514 -11.39 -22.41 -3.81
CA THR A 514 -11.18 -23.50 -2.84
C THR A 514 -11.59 -24.86 -3.42
N ALA A 515 -12.64 -24.94 -4.23
CA ALA A 515 -13.08 -26.18 -4.86
C ALA A 515 -12.04 -26.69 -5.88
N ASP A 516 -11.43 -25.78 -6.64
CA ASP A 516 -10.42 -26.10 -7.64
C ASP A 516 -9.04 -26.46 -7.01
N ASN A 517 -8.77 -25.98 -5.80
CA ASN A 517 -7.48 -26.11 -5.14
C ASN A 517 -7.39 -27.22 -4.08
N LYS A 518 -8.51 -27.87 -3.70
CA LYS A 518 -8.60 -28.83 -2.57
C LYS A 518 -7.61 -30.00 -2.59
N GLN A 519 -6.98 -30.29 -3.71
CA GLN A 519 -6.00 -31.37 -3.84
C GLN A 519 -4.60 -30.88 -4.29
N THR A 520 -4.39 -29.57 -4.39
CA THR A 520 -3.08 -29.06 -4.78
C THR A 520 -2.07 -29.19 -3.64
N GLU A 521 -0.80 -29.39 -3.99
CA GLU A 521 0.30 -29.45 -3.03
C GLU A 521 0.38 -28.18 -2.16
N LYS A 522 0.11 -27.00 -2.74
CA LYS A 522 0.05 -25.72 -1.99
C LYS A 522 -1.01 -25.73 -0.89
N TYR A 523 -2.20 -26.26 -1.19
CA TYR A 523 -3.30 -26.37 -0.24
C TYR A 523 -2.92 -27.28 0.94
N LEU A 524 -2.35 -28.44 0.67
CA LEU A 524 -1.95 -29.38 1.70
C LEU A 524 -0.77 -28.83 2.54
N ASN A 525 0.19 -28.17 1.90
CA ASN A 525 1.34 -27.57 2.60
C ASN A 525 0.90 -26.45 3.55
N ALA A 526 -0.03 -25.57 3.15
CA ALA A 526 -0.59 -24.55 4.03
C ALA A 526 -1.23 -25.17 5.29
N ARG A 527 -1.97 -26.25 5.13
CA ARG A 527 -2.62 -26.94 6.26
C ARG A 527 -1.65 -27.71 7.16
N LYS A 528 -0.54 -28.20 6.61
CA LYS A 528 0.57 -28.73 7.42
C LYS A 528 1.21 -27.64 8.27
N GLN A 529 1.52 -26.50 7.66
CA GLN A 529 2.07 -25.34 8.38
C GLN A 529 1.12 -24.87 9.50
N LEU A 530 -0.19 -24.80 9.23
CA LEU A 530 -1.19 -24.45 10.24
C LEU A 530 -1.16 -25.40 11.44
N TYR A 531 -1.09 -26.70 11.18
CA TYR A 531 -1.01 -27.70 12.24
C TYR A 531 0.29 -27.57 13.04
N GLU A 532 1.42 -27.36 12.38
CA GLU A 532 2.73 -27.16 13.01
C GLU A 532 2.76 -25.92 13.88
N GLU A 533 2.23 -24.78 13.40
CA GLU A 533 2.10 -23.55 14.18
C GLU A 533 1.20 -23.76 15.42
N ALA A 534 0.05 -24.39 15.24
CA ALA A 534 -0.84 -24.69 16.36
C ALA A 534 -0.19 -25.57 17.43
N MET A 535 0.64 -26.54 17.01
CA MET A 535 1.42 -27.37 17.93
C MET A 535 2.48 -26.58 18.69
N GLN A 536 3.17 -25.64 18.02
CA GLN A 536 4.15 -24.74 18.65
C GLN A 536 3.48 -23.84 19.69
N LEU A 537 2.37 -23.19 19.33
CA LEU A 537 1.59 -22.33 20.23
C LEU A 537 1.09 -23.08 21.49
N CYS A 538 0.76 -24.36 21.33
CA CYS A 538 0.37 -25.20 22.46
C CYS A 538 1.54 -25.63 23.37
N LYS A 539 2.76 -25.72 22.81
CA LYS A 539 3.98 -26.08 23.58
C LYS A 539 4.50 -24.90 24.39
N MET A 540 4.58 -23.72 23.79
CA MET A 540 5.04 -22.50 24.46
C MET A 540 4.21 -22.16 25.72
N LYS A 541 2.93 -22.56 25.76
CA LYS A 541 2.06 -22.38 26.93
C LYS A 541 2.24 -23.43 28.05
N LYS A 542 3.07 -24.44 27.88
CA LYS A 542 3.40 -25.43 28.94
C LYS A 542 4.64 -25.04 29.71
N GLU A 543 5.43 -24.09 29.20
CA GLU A 543 6.67 -23.61 29.80
C GLU A 543 6.49 -22.29 30.58
N ASP A 544 5.32 -21.62 30.44
CA ASP A 544 4.87 -20.49 31.26
C ASP A 544 3.88 -20.97 32.37
#